data_0493481f7426f910f97f0b16d87095f7
#
_entry.id   0493481f7426f910f97f0b16d87095f7
#
_cell.length_a   1.000
_cell.length_b   1.000
_cell.length_c   1.000
_cell.angle_alpha   90.00
_cell.angle_beta   90.00
_cell.angle_gamma   90.00
#
_symmetry.space_group_name_H-M   'P 1'
#
loop_
_entity.id
_entity.type
_entity.pdbx_description
1 polymer ?
#
loop_
_entity_poly.entity_id
_entity_poly.type
_entity_poly.pdbx_seq_one_letter_code
_entity_poly.pdbx_strand_id
1 'polypeptide(L)'
;MKIRTKERLVNTVIHIIMILVSVTMLFPFIWMISTSLKDKMSALEFPPKWIPDPFNWEGYTEVWEVAPLLSGIKNSLTIAIPVLLFGTLSSAMAAFAFAKMDIPKKNFLFMALLSSMMIPGMVTLIPQYLVWGKAGYIDSFIPLILPGTLGNITMMFFFRQYLAGVPNELIDAAKIDGAGWITIFRKIMLPTMKPAIAAQVIFWFMGIWNDFMGPLIYLDSEENYTIQLALRLLNNMSEATSEYPMIMAGAVISCLPLLVLYICFQRYFVDSMVVSGLKG
;
A
#
# COMPACT_ATOMS: atom_id res chain seq x y z
N MET A 1 -1.53 -42.99 -21.14
CA MET A 1 -0.14 -42.56 -20.97
C MET A 1 0.17 -41.21 -21.66
N LYS A 2 -0.28 -40.95 -22.90
CA LYS A 2 -0.02 -39.70 -23.65
C LYS A 2 -0.58 -38.39 -23.01
N ILE A 3 -1.73 -38.43 -22.35
CA ILE A 3 -2.38 -37.27 -21.73
C ILE A 3 -1.54 -36.75 -20.53
N ARG A 4 -1.12 -37.64 -19.64
CA ARG A 4 -0.26 -37.27 -18.48
C ARG A 4 1.10 -36.70 -18.90
N THR A 5 1.65 -37.15 -20.04
CA THR A 5 2.93 -36.62 -20.56
C THR A 5 2.76 -35.20 -21.09
N LYS A 6 1.62 -34.93 -21.79
CA LYS A 6 1.29 -33.58 -22.30
C LYS A 6 1.06 -32.61 -21.16
N GLU A 7 0.34 -33.01 -20.11
CA GLU A 7 0.10 -32.19 -18.91
C GLU A 7 1.40 -31.87 -18.18
N ARG A 8 2.30 -32.87 -18.03
CA ARG A 8 3.63 -32.62 -17.44
C ARG A 8 4.45 -31.64 -18.26
N LEU A 9 4.45 -31.76 -19.59
CA LEU A 9 5.19 -30.85 -20.46
C LEU A 9 4.66 -29.41 -20.34
N VAL A 10 3.33 -29.23 -20.38
CA VAL A 10 2.69 -27.93 -20.20
C VAL A 10 3.04 -27.33 -18.83
N ASN A 11 2.92 -28.12 -17.78
CA ASN A 11 3.26 -27.65 -16.44
C ASN A 11 4.75 -27.27 -16.32
N THR A 12 5.66 -28.04 -16.93
CA THR A 12 7.07 -27.69 -16.95
C THR A 12 7.34 -26.38 -17.68
N VAL A 13 6.70 -26.16 -18.83
CA VAL A 13 6.81 -24.90 -19.60
C VAL A 13 6.28 -23.73 -18.78
N ILE A 14 5.12 -23.87 -18.12
CA ILE A 14 4.56 -22.86 -17.23
C ILE A 14 5.55 -22.53 -16.10
N HIS A 15 6.13 -23.53 -15.43
CA HIS A 15 7.11 -23.30 -14.36
C HIS A 15 8.34 -22.56 -14.85
N ILE A 16 8.89 -22.93 -16.02
CA ILE A 16 10.04 -22.24 -16.62
C ILE A 16 9.69 -20.77 -16.89
N ILE A 17 8.53 -20.49 -17.49
CA ILE A 17 8.08 -19.11 -17.74
C ILE A 17 7.94 -18.35 -16.44
N MET A 18 7.32 -18.96 -15.42
CA MET A 18 7.15 -18.32 -14.10
C MET A 18 8.51 -18.00 -13.45
N ILE A 19 9.49 -18.92 -13.52
CA ILE A 19 10.84 -18.70 -13.00
C ILE A 19 11.52 -17.54 -13.74
N LEU A 20 11.47 -17.53 -15.07
CA LEU A 20 12.06 -16.45 -15.88
C LEU A 20 11.46 -15.09 -15.53
N VAL A 21 10.13 -15.00 -15.44
CA VAL A 21 9.44 -13.78 -15.04
C VAL A 21 9.84 -13.37 -13.61
N SER A 22 9.90 -14.32 -12.68
CA SER A 22 10.30 -14.03 -11.28
C SER A 22 11.74 -13.50 -11.21
N VAL A 23 12.67 -14.10 -11.94
CA VAL A 23 14.08 -13.65 -12.02
C VAL A 23 14.15 -12.23 -12.57
N THR A 24 13.41 -11.95 -13.66
CA THR A 24 13.37 -10.60 -14.26
C THR A 24 12.82 -9.56 -13.27
N MET A 25 11.79 -9.92 -12.49
CA MET A 25 11.22 -9.01 -11.48
C MET A 25 12.15 -8.79 -10.29
N LEU A 26 12.91 -9.81 -9.89
CA LEU A 26 13.86 -9.71 -8.76
C LEU A 26 15.16 -9.00 -9.14
N PHE A 27 15.51 -8.96 -10.42
CA PHE A 27 16.74 -8.38 -10.93
C PHE A 27 17.03 -6.96 -10.41
N PRO A 28 16.11 -5.97 -10.51
CA PRO A 28 16.37 -4.62 -10.00
C PRO A 28 16.60 -4.57 -8.48
N PHE A 29 15.94 -5.44 -7.72
CA PHE A 29 16.14 -5.50 -6.27
C PHE A 29 17.50 -6.10 -5.90
N ILE A 30 17.94 -7.16 -6.62
CA ILE A 30 19.27 -7.75 -6.45
C ILE A 30 20.33 -6.70 -6.79
N TRP A 31 20.15 -5.96 -7.87
CA TRP A 31 21.06 -4.89 -8.26
C TRP A 31 21.11 -3.77 -7.21
N MET A 32 19.97 -3.33 -6.68
CA MET A 32 19.85 -2.34 -5.62
C MET A 32 20.63 -2.77 -4.36
N ILE A 33 20.41 -4.02 -3.90
CA ILE A 33 21.11 -4.58 -2.74
C ILE A 33 22.60 -4.71 -3.03
N SER A 34 22.99 -5.22 -4.20
CA SER A 34 24.38 -5.32 -4.60
C SER A 34 25.07 -3.95 -4.58
N THR A 35 24.43 -2.95 -5.18
CA THR A 35 25.00 -1.60 -5.27
C THR A 35 25.10 -0.91 -3.92
N SER A 36 24.13 -1.14 -3.02
CA SER A 36 24.17 -0.56 -1.67
C SER A 36 25.35 -1.06 -0.79
N LEU A 37 25.98 -2.14 -1.20
CA LEU A 37 27.12 -2.77 -0.51
C LEU A 37 28.45 -2.54 -1.21
N LYS A 38 28.52 -1.62 -2.17
CA LYS A 38 29.76 -1.24 -2.88
C LYS A 38 30.32 0.07 -2.31
N ASP A 39 31.60 0.33 -2.60
CA ASP A 39 32.15 1.66 -2.47
C ASP A 39 31.75 2.57 -3.66
N LYS A 40 31.96 3.88 -3.54
CA LYS A 40 31.57 4.88 -4.55
C LYS A 40 32.16 4.63 -5.92
N MET A 41 33.41 4.15 -5.98
CA MET A 41 34.12 3.91 -7.24
C MET A 41 33.64 2.64 -7.92
N SER A 42 33.50 1.56 -7.17
CA SER A 42 33.05 0.28 -7.71
C SER A 42 31.57 0.26 -8.10
N ALA A 43 30.75 1.17 -7.54
CA ALA A 43 29.37 1.34 -7.95
C ALA A 43 29.22 1.85 -9.40
N LEU A 44 30.22 2.61 -9.89
CA LEU A 44 30.25 3.20 -11.23
C LEU A 44 31.18 2.45 -12.20
N GLU A 45 31.83 1.36 -11.76
CA GLU A 45 32.79 0.58 -12.55
C GLU A 45 32.09 -0.10 -13.74
N PHE A 46 32.76 -0.07 -14.89
CA PHE A 46 32.33 -0.79 -16.10
C PHE A 46 33.42 -1.78 -16.57
N PRO A 47 33.12 -3.07 -16.80
CA PRO A 47 31.79 -3.70 -16.65
C PRO A 47 31.37 -3.84 -15.18
N PRO A 48 30.03 -3.78 -14.91
CA PRO A 48 29.52 -3.76 -13.55
C PRO A 48 29.76 -5.08 -12.83
N LYS A 49 30.32 -5.02 -11.63
CA LYS A 49 30.47 -6.18 -10.74
C LYS A 49 29.14 -6.46 -10.03
N TRP A 50 28.70 -7.71 -10.05
CA TRP A 50 27.45 -8.14 -9.40
C TRP A 50 27.59 -8.40 -7.91
N ILE A 51 28.74 -8.93 -7.51
CA ILE A 51 29.07 -9.23 -6.11
C ILE A 51 30.04 -8.17 -5.65
N PRO A 52 29.73 -7.40 -4.60
CA PRO A 52 30.65 -6.43 -4.03
C PRO A 52 31.92 -7.09 -3.52
N ASP A 53 33.09 -6.51 -3.84
CA ASP A 53 34.37 -6.96 -3.34
C ASP A 53 35.32 -5.75 -3.22
N PRO A 54 35.63 -5.32 -1.96
CA PRO A 54 35.09 -5.76 -0.69
C PRO A 54 33.61 -5.34 -0.45
N PHE A 55 32.93 -6.00 0.50
CA PHE A 55 31.64 -5.52 1.00
C PHE A 55 31.82 -4.24 1.80
N ASN A 56 31.15 -3.17 1.40
CA ASN A 56 31.16 -1.89 2.12
C ASN A 56 29.78 -1.62 2.73
N TRP A 57 29.73 -1.41 4.05
CA TRP A 57 28.50 -1.11 4.80
C TRP A 57 28.33 0.37 5.15
N GLU A 58 29.28 1.20 4.71
CA GLU A 58 29.34 2.65 5.01
C GLU A 58 28.04 3.36 4.62
N GLY A 59 27.48 3.05 3.44
CA GLY A 59 26.20 3.62 3.01
C GLY A 59 25.04 3.37 3.97
N TYR A 60 25.03 2.25 4.70
CA TYR A 60 24.00 1.94 5.69
C TYR A 60 24.20 2.67 7.03
N THR A 61 25.40 3.14 7.33
CA THR A 61 25.68 3.93 8.54
C THR A 61 25.52 5.43 8.28
N GLU A 62 26.06 5.93 7.17
CA GLU A 62 26.01 7.34 6.81
C GLU A 62 24.60 7.84 6.44
N VAL A 63 23.77 6.97 5.87
CA VAL A 63 22.42 7.35 5.42
C VAL A 63 21.55 7.97 6.51
N TRP A 64 21.77 7.59 7.78
CA TRP A 64 21.02 8.12 8.93
C TRP A 64 21.46 9.53 9.35
N GLU A 65 22.68 9.92 9.00
CA GLU A 65 23.25 11.24 9.30
C GLU A 65 22.91 12.25 8.19
N VAL A 66 22.82 11.77 6.94
CA VAL A 66 22.61 12.60 5.76
C VAL A 66 21.13 12.95 5.54
N ALA A 67 20.21 12.02 5.86
CA ALA A 67 18.79 12.24 5.67
C ALA A 67 17.96 11.76 6.87
N PRO A 68 16.82 12.40 7.17
CA PRO A 68 15.98 12.05 8.32
C PRO A 68 15.15 10.78 8.07
N LEU A 69 15.78 9.66 7.68
CA LEU A 69 15.09 8.43 7.32
C LEU A 69 14.31 7.83 8.47
N LEU A 70 14.87 7.85 9.70
CA LEU A 70 14.19 7.31 10.88
C LEU A 70 12.93 8.12 11.20
N SER A 71 13.02 9.44 11.18
CA SER A 71 11.86 10.33 11.31
C SER A 71 10.88 10.11 10.17
N GLY A 72 11.36 9.95 8.93
CA GLY A 72 10.55 9.67 7.76
C GLY A 72 9.74 8.36 7.89
N ILE A 73 10.35 7.28 8.37
CA ILE A 73 9.66 6.02 8.67
C ILE A 73 8.60 6.24 9.76
N LYS A 74 8.97 6.88 10.87
CA LYS A 74 8.07 7.17 11.99
C LYS A 74 6.89 8.03 11.54
N ASN A 75 7.13 9.09 10.77
CA ASN A 75 6.11 10.01 10.27
C ASN A 75 5.16 9.32 9.29
N SER A 76 5.70 8.51 8.36
CA SER A 76 4.89 7.70 7.44
C SER A 76 3.99 6.73 8.19
N LEU A 77 4.48 6.06 9.22
CA LEU A 77 3.67 5.18 10.07
C LEU A 77 2.64 5.97 10.91
N THR A 78 3.00 7.15 11.41
CA THR A 78 2.08 8.05 12.14
C THR A 78 0.90 8.47 11.27
N ILE A 79 1.13 8.67 9.97
CA ILE A 79 0.07 8.94 8.99
C ILE A 79 -0.70 7.66 8.66
N ALA A 80 0.00 6.57 8.34
CA ALA A 80 -0.62 5.35 7.83
C ALA A 80 -1.53 4.65 8.86
N ILE A 81 -1.08 4.53 10.11
CA ILE A 81 -1.80 3.75 11.14
C ILE A 81 -3.23 4.27 11.37
N PRO A 82 -3.48 5.56 11.69
CA PRO A 82 -4.83 6.06 11.90
C PRO A 82 -5.68 6.01 10.62
N VAL A 83 -5.10 6.31 9.45
CA VAL A 83 -5.79 6.24 8.18
C VAL A 83 -6.26 4.81 7.90
N LEU A 84 -5.39 3.83 8.05
CA LEU A 84 -5.74 2.43 7.82
C LEU A 84 -6.77 1.92 8.84
N LEU A 85 -6.61 2.25 10.12
CA LEU A 85 -7.51 1.78 11.16
C LEU A 85 -8.92 2.35 10.99
N PHE A 86 -9.03 3.68 11.03
CA PHE A 86 -10.33 4.36 11.01
C PHE A 86 -10.95 4.36 9.60
N GLY A 87 -10.15 4.60 8.57
CA GLY A 87 -10.64 4.62 7.21
C GLY A 87 -11.08 3.25 6.70
N THR A 88 -10.42 2.16 7.09
CA THR A 88 -10.87 0.80 6.79
C THR A 88 -12.20 0.50 7.47
N LEU A 89 -12.33 0.88 8.75
CA LEU A 89 -13.57 0.69 9.49
C LEU A 89 -14.71 1.49 8.87
N SER A 90 -14.49 2.77 8.56
CA SER A 90 -15.48 3.65 7.90
C SER A 90 -15.90 3.08 6.54
N SER A 91 -14.93 2.64 5.73
CA SER A 91 -15.19 2.03 4.41
C SER A 91 -15.98 0.72 4.54
N ALA A 92 -15.66 -0.12 5.53
CA ALA A 92 -16.36 -1.37 5.77
C ALA A 92 -17.80 -1.15 6.26
N MET A 93 -18.00 -0.16 7.13
CA MET A 93 -19.36 0.23 7.59
C MET A 93 -20.21 0.75 6.44
N ALA A 94 -19.65 1.65 5.61
CA ALA A 94 -20.33 2.17 4.43
C ALA A 94 -20.65 1.06 3.43
N ALA A 95 -19.70 0.16 3.17
CA ALA A 95 -19.89 -1.00 2.29
C ALA A 95 -21.00 -1.93 2.80
N PHE A 96 -21.03 -2.21 4.09
CA PHE A 96 -22.09 -3.01 4.72
C PHE A 96 -23.45 -2.35 4.54
N ALA A 97 -23.56 -1.05 4.80
CA ALA A 97 -24.79 -0.31 4.62
C ALA A 97 -25.27 -0.37 3.15
N PHE A 98 -24.38 -0.11 2.20
CA PHE A 98 -24.71 -0.18 0.77
C PHE A 98 -24.95 -1.62 0.25
N ALA A 99 -24.39 -2.65 0.87
CA ALA A 99 -24.62 -4.04 0.44
C ALA A 99 -25.88 -4.63 1.03
N LYS A 100 -26.14 -4.42 2.32
CA LYS A 100 -27.06 -5.23 3.12
C LYS A 100 -28.23 -4.49 3.76
N MET A 101 -28.19 -3.16 3.79
CA MET A 101 -29.28 -2.38 4.38
C MET A 101 -30.18 -1.78 3.29
N ASP A 102 -31.45 -1.59 3.62
CA ASP A 102 -32.41 -0.89 2.77
C ASP A 102 -32.35 0.61 3.08
N ILE A 103 -31.62 1.33 2.21
CA ILE A 103 -31.42 2.76 2.31
C ILE A 103 -32.20 3.46 1.17
N PRO A 104 -33.00 4.48 1.45
CA PRO A 104 -33.66 5.26 0.42
C PRO A 104 -32.63 5.82 -0.57
N LYS A 105 -32.90 5.69 -1.88
CA LYS A 105 -32.01 6.16 -2.97
C LYS A 105 -30.59 5.56 -2.93
N LYS A 106 -30.42 4.36 -2.33
CA LYS A 106 -29.13 3.66 -2.18
C LYS A 106 -28.27 3.68 -3.45
N ASN A 107 -28.86 3.32 -4.58
CA ASN A 107 -28.14 3.27 -5.85
C ASN A 107 -27.67 4.65 -6.32
N PHE A 108 -28.50 5.68 -6.14
CA PHE A 108 -28.11 7.04 -6.49
C PHE A 108 -26.94 7.54 -5.62
N LEU A 109 -27.02 7.35 -4.31
CA LEU A 109 -25.94 7.72 -3.38
C LEU A 109 -24.64 6.96 -3.69
N PHE A 110 -24.76 5.68 -3.98
CA PHE A 110 -23.60 4.87 -4.34
C PHE A 110 -22.96 5.33 -5.66
N MET A 111 -23.77 5.60 -6.69
CA MET A 111 -23.29 6.14 -7.97
C MET A 111 -22.66 7.52 -7.83
N ALA A 112 -23.22 8.39 -6.98
CA ALA A 112 -22.65 9.71 -6.69
C ALA A 112 -21.26 9.60 -6.05
N LEU A 113 -21.08 8.66 -5.10
CA LEU A 113 -19.78 8.38 -4.52
C LEU A 113 -18.78 7.84 -5.57
N LEU A 114 -19.20 6.90 -6.41
CA LEU A 114 -18.34 6.38 -7.47
C LEU A 114 -17.97 7.45 -8.50
N SER A 115 -18.88 8.36 -8.83
CA SER A 115 -18.62 9.46 -9.76
C SER A 115 -17.51 10.38 -9.26
N SER A 116 -17.33 10.53 -7.95
CA SER A 116 -16.24 11.33 -7.39
C SER A 116 -14.86 10.73 -7.68
N MET A 117 -14.74 9.41 -7.89
CA MET A 117 -13.49 8.77 -8.28
C MET A 117 -13.04 9.12 -9.72
N MET A 118 -13.97 9.63 -10.55
CA MET A 118 -13.63 10.07 -11.91
C MET A 118 -12.87 11.39 -11.92
N ILE A 119 -12.87 12.12 -10.81
CA ILE A 119 -12.10 13.37 -10.69
C ILE A 119 -10.63 13.00 -10.38
N PRO A 120 -9.69 13.32 -11.29
CA PRO A 120 -8.28 13.04 -11.02
C PRO A 120 -7.80 13.79 -9.77
N GLY A 121 -7.10 13.08 -8.87
CA GLY A 121 -6.60 13.66 -7.61
C GLY A 121 -5.73 14.90 -7.82
N MET A 122 -4.96 14.95 -8.90
CA MET A 122 -4.12 16.11 -9.25
C MET A 122 -4.93 17.39 -9.46
N VAL A 123 -6.17 17.30 -9.94
CA VAL A 123 -7.04 18.48 -10.16
C VAL A 123 -7.51 19.07 -8.83
N THR A 124 -7.72 18.23 -7.83
CA THR A 124 -8.20 18.67 -6.50
C THR A 124 -7.08 19.12 -5.57
N LEU A 125 -5.84 18.90 -5.93
CA LEU A 125 -4.67 19.11 -5.08
C LEU A 125 -4.49 20.59 -4.68
N ILE A 126 -4.51 21.52 -5.64
CA ILE A 126 -4.40 22.96 -5.37
C ILE A 126 -5.59 23.49 -4.55
N PRO A 127 -6.86 23.20 -4.91
CA PRO A 127 -7.99 23.57 -4.07
C PRO A 127 -7.88 23.04 -2.63
N GLN A 128 -7.46 21.81 -2.43
CA GLN A 128 -7.26 21.23 -1.11
C GLN A 128 -6.15 21.94 -0.33
N TYR A 129 -5.02 22.24 -0.98
CA TYR A 129 -3.94 23.01 -0.35
C TYR A 129 -4.44 24.38 0.16
N LEU A 130 -5.23 25.10 -0.65
CA LEU A 130 -5.77 26.39 -0.25
C LEU A 130 -6.74 26.27 0.95
N VAL A 131 -7.54 25.21 1.01
CA VAL A 131 -8.44 24.95 2.14
C VAL A 131 -7.65 24.69 3.41
N TRP A 132 -6.66 23.79 3.35
CA TRP A 132 -5.81 23.44 4.50
C TRP A 132 -4.94 24.62 4.95
N GLY A 133 -4.41 25.40 3.98
CA GLY A 133 -3.66 26.63 4.26
C GLY A 133 -4.49 27.66 5.01
N LYS A 134 -5.72 27.93 4.55
CA LYS A 134 -6.65 28.82 5.27
C LYS A 134 -7.04 28.30 6.65
N ALA A 135 -7.09 26.99 6.84
CA ALA A 135 -7.37 26.37 8.12
C ALA A 135 -6.14 26.32 9.05
N GLY A 136 -4.95 26.71 8.59
CA GLY A 136 -3.71 26.73 9.38
C GLY A 136 -3.08 25.35 9.60
N TYR A 137 -3.34 24.37 8.72
CA TYR A 137 -2.85 23.00 8.86
C TYR A 137 -1.72 22.65 7.88
N ILE A 138 -1.08 23.64 7.25
CA ILE A 138 0.17 23.39 6.51
C ILE A 138 1.28 23.07 7.51
N ASP A 139 2.24 22.28 7.08
CA ASP A 139 3.32 21.70 7.88
C ASP A 139 2.81 20.85 9.05
N SER A 140 1.71 20.13 8.81
CA SER A 140 1.15 19.16 9.76
C SER A 140 0.65 17.89 9.05
N PHE A 141 0.45 16.81 9.80
CA PHE A 141 -0.07 15.55 9.24
C PHE A 141 -1.60 15.54 9.06
N ILE A 142 -2.30 16.58 9.52
CA ILE A 142 -3.78 16.63 9.47
C ILE A 142 -4.32 16.50 8.04
N PRO A 143 -3.79 17.23 7.02
CA PRO A 143 -4.24 17.08 5.64
C PRO A 143 -4.06 15.67 5.06
N LEU A 144 -3.06 14.93 5.55
CA LEU A 144 -2.74 13.57 5.11
C LEU A 144 -3.54 12.50 5.87
N ILE A 145 -3.94 12.78 7.12
CA ILE A 145 -4.63 11.82 7.99
C ILE A 145 -6.14 11.97 7.88
N LEU A 146 -6.67 13.18 8.10
CA LEU A 146 -8.11 13.39 8.32
C LEU A 146 -8.98 12.94 7.14
N PRO A 147 -8.68 13.27 5.88
CA PRO A 147 -9.50 12.79 4.76
C PRO A 147 -9.53 11.27 4.66
N GLY A 148 -8.38 10.61 4.89
CA GLY A 148 -8.26 9.16 4.83
C GLY A 148 -9.04 8.45 5.95
N THR A 149 -9.12 9.01 7.16
CA THR A 149 -9.87 8.41 8.28
C THR A 149 -11.37 8.35 8.04
N LEU A 150 -11.91 9.22 7.19
CA LEU A 150 -13.32 9.23 6.82
C LEU A 150 -13.71 8.08 5.90
N GLY A 151 -12.74 7.40 5.28
CA GLY A 151 -12.92 6.25 4.44
C GLY A 151 -12.30 6.41 3.05
N ASN A 152 -12.26 5.30 2.32
CA ASN A 152 -11.76 5.22 0.96
C ASN A 152 -12.84 4.61 0.05
N ILE A 153 -13.22 5.34 -0.99
CA ILE A 153 -14.33 4.95 -1.88
C ILE A 153 -13.98 3.68 -2.65
N THR A 154 -12.73 3.51 -3.10
CA THR A 154 -12.26 2.28 -3.77
C THR A 154 -12.38 1.08 -2.85
N MET A 155 -11.95 1.23 -1.60
CA MET A 155 -12.05 0.19 -0.59
C MET A 155 -13.51 -0.13 -0.25
N MET A 156 -14.36 0.90 -0.07
CA MET A 156 -15.79 0.74 0.14
C MET A 156 -16.45 -0.01 -1.02
N PHE A 157 -16.13 0.35 -2.26
CA PHE A 157 -16.63 -0.34 -3.46
C PHE A 157 -16.23 -1.84 -3.43
N PHE A 158 -14.97 -2.14 -3.21
CA PHE A 158 -14.47 -3.51 -3.14
C PHE A 158 -15.15 -4.32 -2.05
N PHE A 159 -15.27 -3.75 -0.85
CA PHE A 159 -15.97 -4.39 0.27
C PHE A 159 -17.44 -4.62 0.00
N ARG A 160 -18.12 -3.68 -0.66
CA ARG A 160 -19.51 -3.85 -1.08
C ARG A 160 -19.66 -5.02 -2.05
N GLN A 161 -18.77 -5.15 -3.03
CA GLN A 161 -18.77 -6.28 -3.98
C GLN A 161 -18.52 -7.62 -3.26
N TYR A 162 -17.58 -7.63 -2.32
CA TYR A 162 -17.33 -8.81 -1.49
C TYR A 162 -18.56 -9.21 -0.70
N LEU A 163 -19.19 -8.27 -0.01
CA LEU A 163 -20.39 -8.50 0.80
C LEU A 163 -21.62 -8.87 -0.05
N ALA A 164 -21.70 -8.43 -1.30
CA ALA A 164 -22.79 -8.86 -2.20
C ALA A 164 -22.79 -10.37 -2.43
N GLY A 165 -21.63 -11.03 -2.33
CA GLY A 165 -21.50 -12.50 -2.41
C GLY A 165 -21.82 -13.23 -1.11
N VAL A 166 -22.00 -12.54 0.02
CA VAL A 166 -22.37 -13.17 1.31
C VAL A 166 -23.88 -13.40 1.35
N PRO A 167 -24.37 -14.60 1.71
CA PRO A 167 -25.80 -14.92 1.79
C PRO A 167 -26.56 -14.02 2.76
N ASN A 168 -27.78 -13.59 2.39
CA ASN A 168 -28.61 -12.76 3.27
C ASN A 168 -29.22 -13.55 4.43
N GLU A 169 -29.32 -14.86 4.29
CA GLU A 169 -29.82 -15.80 5.30
C GLU A 169 -29.06 -15.68 6.63
N LEU A 170 -27.77 -15.31 6.58
CA LEU A 170 -26.98 -15.05 7.79
C LEU A 170 -27.49 -13.83 8.56
N ILE A 171 -27.95 -12.82 7.83
CA ILE A 171 -28.53 -11.61 8.43
C ILE A 171 -29.92 -11.90 9.00
N ASP A 172 -30.72 -12.65 8.25
CA ASP A 172 -32.07 -12.97 8.63
C ASP A 172 -32.10 -13.87 9.89
N ALA A 173 -31.22 -14.89 9.95
CA ALA A 173 -31.04 -15.70 11.15
C ALA A 173 -30.63 -14.84 12.37
N ALA A 174 -29.65 -13.95 12.19
CA ALA A 174 -29.22 -13.05 13.28
C ALA A 174 -30.32 -12.08 13.74
N LYS A 175 -31.19 -11.62 12.84
CA LYS A 175 -32.35 -10.80 13.20
C LYS A 175 -33.41 -11.58 13.99
N ILE A 176 -33.63 -12.86 13.63
CA ILE A 176 -34.51 -13.75 14.38
C ILE A 176 -33.99 -13.95 15.82
N ASP A 177 -32.65 -14.02 15.98
CA ASP A 177 -31.97 -14.08 17.28
C ASP A 177 -31.96 -12.72 18.02
N GLY A 178 -32.63 -11.69 17.49
CA GLY A 178 -32.73 -10.36 18.10
C GLY A 178 -31.50 -9.48 17.92
N ALA A 179 -30.56 -9.83 17.01
CA ALA A 179 -29.37 -9.02 16.79
C ALA A 179 -29.68 -7.72 16.03
N GLY A 180 -29.26 -6.57 16.59
CA GLY A 180 -29.27 -5.30 15.90
C GLY A 180 -28.16 -5.17 14.85
N TRP A 181 -28.25 -4.18 13.97
CA TRP A 181 -27.34 -3.95 12.84
C TRP A 181 -25.85 -3.84 13.24
N ILE A 182 -25.56 -3.20 14.38
CA ILE A 182 -24.17 -3.09 14.88
C ILE A 182 -23.64 -4.47 15.28
N THR A 183 -24.46 -5.31 15.90
CA THR A 183 -24.09 -6.68 16.29
C THR A 183 -23.84 -7.53 15.06
N ILE A 184 -24.73 -7.48 14.06
CA ILE A 184 -24.57 -8.17 12.77
C ILE A 184 -23.28 -7.74 12.08
N PHE A 185 -23.01 -6.43 12.01
CA PHE A 185 -21.78 -5.92 11.42
C PHE A 185 -20.54 -6.47 12.15
N ARG A 186 -20.47 -6.29 13.49
CA ARG A 186 -19.26 -6.64 14.26
C ARG A 186 -19.02 -8.14 14.39
N LYS A 187 -20.09 -8.95 14.58
CA LYS A 187 -19.95 -10.38 14.89
C LYS A 187 -20.04 -11.28 13.67
N ILE A 188 -20.66 -10.83 12.58
CA ILE A 188 -20.88 -11.65 11.38
C ILE A 188 -20.14 -11.06 10.18
N MET A 189 -20.47 -9.84 9.77
CA MET A 189 -19.97 -9.29 8.52
C MET A 189 -18.47 -8.93 8.58
N LEU A 190 -18.02 -8.24 9.62
CA LEU A 190 -16.62 -7.84 9.76
C LEU A 190 -15.66 -9.05 9.84
N PRO A 191 -15.96 -10.11 10.61
CA PRO A 191 -15.16 -11.34 10.58
C PRO A 191 -15.15 -12.04 9.21
N THR A 192 -16.27 -12.06 8.51
CA THR A 192 -16.36 -12.65 7.15
C THR A 192 -15.52 -11.87 6.14
N MET A 193 -15.39 -10.55 6.33
CA MET A 193 -14.59 -9.67 5.44
C MET A 193 -13.09 -9.74 5.69
N LYS A 194 -12.57 -10.46 6.68
CA LYS A 194 -11.14 -10.46 7.02
C LYS A 194 -10.20 -10.62 5.83
N PRO A 195 -10.41 -11.55 4.87
CA PRO A 195 -9.51 -11.68 3.72
C PRO A 195 -9.55 -10.44 2.82
N ALA A 196 -10.74 -9.89 2.59
CA ALA A 196 -10.92 -8.69 1.78
C ALA A 196 -10.29 -7.46 2.45
N ILE A 197 -10.45 -7.31 3.76
CA ILE A 197 -9.85 -6.24 4.56
C ILE A 197 -8.33 -6.33 4.48
N ALA A 198 -7.76 -7.52 4.71
CA ALA A 198 -6.31 -7.71 4.69
C ALA A 198 -5.71 -7.30 3.32
N ALA A 199 -6.32 -7.73 2.22
CA ALA A 199 -5.88 -7.37 0.88
C ALA A 199 -5.92 -5.85 0.64
N GLN A 200 -7.03 -5.21 1.00
CA GLN A 200 -7.21 -3.77 0.79
C GLN A 200 -6.33 -2.91 1.71
N VAL A 201 -6.07 -3.35 2.94
CA VAL A 201 -5.15 -2.67 3.87
C VAL A 201 -3.72 -2.68 3.31
N ILE A 202 -3.27 -3.80 2.71
CA ILE A 202 -1.96 -3.86 2.06
C ILE A 202 -1.87 -2.82 0.93
N PHE A 203 -2.83 -2.83 0.00
CA PHE A 203 -2.82 -1.88 -1.12
C PHE A 203 -2.88 -0.43 -0.66
N TRP A 204 -3.69 -0.13 0.35
CA TRP A 204 -3.80 1.23 0.85
C TRP A 204 -2.55 1.67 1.62
N PHE A 205 -1.96 0.76 2.42
CA PHE A 205 -0.67 1.02 3.04
C PHE A 205 0.41 1.34 2.00
N MET A 206 0.50 0.52 0.93
CA MET A 206 1.44 0.78 -0.17
C MET A 206 1.20 2.16 -0.80
N GLY A 207 -0.06 2.55 -0.98
CA GLY A 207 -0.41 3.89 -1.49
C GLY A 207 0.08 5.01 -0.58
N ILE A 208 -0.17 4.90 0.73
CA ILE A 208 0.25 5.91 1.72
C ILE A 208 1.77 5.93 1.86
N TRP A 209 2.41 4.76 1.93
CA TRP A 209 3.85 4.62 2.08
C TRP A 209 4.63 5.22 0.91
N ASN A 210 4.11 5.06 -0.31
CA ASN A 210 4.72 5.59 -1.53
C ASN A 210 4.20 6.98 -1.93
N ASP A 211 3.33 7.59 -1.12
CA ASP A 211 2.84 8.93 -1.42
C ASP A 211 3.97 9.95 -1.28
N PHE A 212 4.25 10.62 -2.37
CA PHE A 212 5.24 11.67 -2.47
C PHE A 212 4.59 13.05 -2.60
N MET A 213 3.52 13.14 -3.41
CA MET A 213 2.94 14.42 -3.78
C MET A 213 2.17 15.09 -2.65
N GLY A 214 1.39 14.33 -1.88
CA GLY A 214 0.70 14.85 -0.72
C GLY A 214 1.67 15.43 0.31
N PRO A 215 2.63 14.63 0.81
CA PRO A 215 3.67 15.13 1.71
C PRO A 215 4.45 16.33 1.15
N LEU A 216 4.83 16.32 -0.13
CA LEU A 216 5.60 17.41 -0.76
C LEU A 216 4.88 18.76 -0.70
N ILE A 217 3.55 18.76 -0.71
CA ILE A 217 2.75 19.99 -0.76
C ILE A 217 2.37 20.46 0.64
N TYR A 218 2.17 19.53 1.57
CA TYR A 218 1.67 19.86 2.90
C TYR A 218 2.75 19.98 3.97
N LEU A 219 3.96 19.43 3.74
CA LEU A 219 5.03 19.39 4.75
C LEU A 219 6.23 20.24 4.29
N ASP A 220 6.58 21.23 5.09
CA ASP A 220 7.70 22.15 4.81
C ASP A 220 8.92 21.81 5.66
N SER A 221 8.75 21.47 6.95
CA SER A 221 9.83 21.18 7.89
C SER A 221 10.40 19.77 7.69
N GLU A 222 11.73 19.63 7.66
CA GLU A 222 12.40 18.33 7.50
C GLU A 222 12.05 17.33 8.60
N GLU A 223 11.76 17.79 9.81
CA GLU A 223 11.32 16.96 10.94
C GLU A 223 9.99 16.27 10.68
N ASN A 224 9.14 16.85 9.80
CA ASN A 224 7.84 16.32 9.38
C ASN A 224 7.91 15.46 8.12
N TYR A 225 9.07 15.35 7.48
CA TYR A 225 9.18 14.60 6.24
C TYR A 225 8.77 13.14 6.41
N THR A 226 8.02 12.64 5.41
CA THR A 226 7.75 11.21 5.24
C THR A 226 8.97 10.51 4.64
N ILE A 227 8.94 9.17 4.62
CA ILE A 227 10.04 8.37 4.07
C ILE A 227 10.35 8.74 2.62
N GLN A 228 9.33 9.08 1.81
CA GLN A 228 9.54 9.46 0.40
C GLN A 228 10.20 10.83 0.27
N LEU A 229 9.87 11.79 1.13
CA LEU A 229 10.56 13.09 1.16
C LEU A 229 11.99 12.96 1.68
N ALA A 230 12.21 12.13 2.71
CA ALA A 230 13.55 11.84 3.21
C ALA A 230 14.45 11.19 2.15
N LEU A 231 13.91 10.24 1.37
CA LEU A 231 14.62 9.64 0.24
C LEU A 231 14.92 10.65 -0.87
N ARG A 232 13.99 11.55 -1.16
CA ARG A 232 14.26 12.64 -2.12
C ARG A 232 15.37 13.54 -1.65
N LEU A 233 15.37 13.93 -0.37
CA LEU A 233 16.44 14.76 0.21
C LEU A 233 17.78 14.03 0.08
N LEU A 234 17.83 12.74 0.44
CA LEU A 234 19.00 11.88 0.27
C LEU A 234 19.50 11.88 -1.18
N ASN A 235 18.60 11.69 -2.15
CA ASN A 235 18.94 11.66 -3.57
C ASN A 235 19.54 13.01 -4.02
N ASN A 236 18.90 14.12 -3.66
CA ASN A 236 19.38 15.47 -4.04
C ASN A 236 20.77 15.78 -3.47
N MET A 237 21.04 15.39 -2.23
CA MET A 237 22.35 15.62 -1.59
C MET A 237 23.43 14.70 -2.18
N SER A 238 23.08 13.48 -2.52
CA SER A 238 23.99 12.45 -2.99
C SER A 238 24.27 12.53 -4.49
N GLU A 239 23.40 13.11 -5.30
CA GLU A 239 23.64 13.35 -6.73
C GLU A 239 24.87 14.24 -6.96
N ALA A 240 25.04 15.26 -6.12
CA ALA A 240 26.19 16.17 -6.19
C ALA A 240 27.53 15.47 -5.90
N THR A 241 27.51 14.35 -5.15
CA THR A 241 28.69 13.62 -4.69
C THR A 241 28.83 12.22 -5.32
N SER A 242 27.89 11.83 -6.20
CA SER A 242 27.84 10.51 -6.83
C SER A 242 27.78 9.35 -5.82
N GLU A 243 27.07 9.52 -4.71
CA GLU A 243 26.97 8.53 -3.62
C GLU A 243 25.87 7.49 -3.85
N TYR A 244 25.90 6.85 -5.00
CA TYR A 244 24.93 5.82 -5.38
C TYR A 244 24.76 4.69 -4.35
N PRO A 245 25.81 4.18 -3.68
CA PRO A 245 25.64 3.15 -2.65
C PRO A 245 24.74 3.60 -1.48
N MET A 246 24.88 4.85 -1.03
CA MET A 246 24.07 5.39 0.06
C MET A 246 22.61 5.59 -0.37
N ILE A 247 22.36 6.07 -1.60
CA ILE A 247 20.99 6.18 -2.16
C ILE A 247 20.35 4.79 -2.21
N MET A 248 21.08 3.78 -2.68
CA MET A 248 20.58 2.40 -2.75
C MET A 248 20.34 1.80 -1.36
N ALA A 249 21.20 2.11 -0.37
CA ALA A 249 20.99 1.70 1.01
C ALA A 249 19.69 2.31 1.60
N GLY A 250 19.46 3.60 1.38
CA GLY A 250 18.21 4.26 1.75
C GLY A 250 16.98 3.63 1.09
N ALA A 251 17.07 3.31 -0.20
CA ALA A 251 16.02 2.63 -0.93
C ALA A 251 15.74 1.21 -0.37
N VAL A 252 16.77 0.43 -0.06
CA VAL A 252 16.64 -0.90 0.60
C VAL A 252 15.92 -0.75 1.94
N ILE A 253 16.34 0.20 2.78
CA ILE A 253 15.72 0.46 4.09
C ILE A 253 14.24 0.80 3.91
N SER A 254 13.89 1.64 2.94
CA SER A 254 12.51 2.05 2.71
C SER A 254 11.61 0.92 2.21
N CYS A 255 12.17 -0.12 1.59
CA CYS A 255 11.43 -1.31 1.16
C CYS A 255 11.10 -2.26 2.32
N LEU A 256 11.86 -2.25 3.43
CA LEU A 256 11.71 -3.21 4.52
C LEU A 256 10.30 -3.22 5.14
N PRO A 257 9.65 -2.09 5.47
CA PRO A 257 8.31 -2.11 6.03
C PRO A 257 7.26 -2.72 5.09
N LEU A 258 7.39 -2.49 3.78
CA LEU A 258 6.51 -3.11 2.78
C LEU A 258 6.71 -4.62 2.71
N LEU A 259 7.96 -5.10 2.75
CA LEU A 259 8.28 -6.53 2.77
C LEU A 259 7.76 -7.20 4.04
N VAL A 260 7.95 -6.59 5.21
CA VAL A 260 7.43 -7.10 6.49
C VAL A 260 5.92 -7.21 6.43
N LEU A 261 5.23 -6.17 5.98
CA LEU A 261 3.78 -6.19 5.86
C LEU A 261 3.32 -7.29 4.90
N TYR A 262 3.96 -7.42 3.73
CA TYR A 262 3.63 -8.47 2.77
C TYR A 262 3.81 -9.87 3.36
N ILE A 263 4.95 -10.15 4.01
CA ILE A 263 5.23 -11.46 4.64
C ILE A 263 4.17 -11.78 5.73
N CYS A 264 3.77 -10.80 6.52
CA CYS A 264 2.75 -11.00 7.56
C CYS A 264 1.36 -11.32 6.99
N PHE A 265 1.01 -10.74 5.85
CA PHE A 265 -0.36 -10.81 5.31
C PHE A 265 -0.49 -11.62 4.02
N GLN A 266 0.58 -12.18 3.44
CA GLN A 266 0.59 -12.88 2.15
C GLN A 266 -0.46 -13.99 2.02
N ARG A 267 -0.74 -14.74 3.10
CA ARG A 267 -1.76 -15.79 3.10
C ARG A 267 -3.17 -15.26 2.79
N TYR A 268 -3.51 -14.10 3.34
CA TYR A 268 -4.82 -13.48 3.09
C TYR A 268 -4.93 -12.92 1.67
N PHE A 269 -3.81 -12.49 1.10
CA PHE A 269 -3.73 -12.04 -0.27
C PHE A 269 -4.01 -13.17 -1.26
N VAL A 270 -3.38 -14.33 -1.06
CA VAL A 270 -3.61 -15.52 -1.90
C VAL A 270 -5.06 -15.99 -1.79
N ASP A 271 -5.61 -16.08 -0.57
CA ASP A 271 -7.00 -16.50 -0.34
C ASP A 271 -8.00 -15.57 -1.03
N SER A 272 -7.76 -14.26 -1.05
CA SER A 272 -8.64 -13.29 -1.71
C SER A 272 -8.67 -13.43 -3.23
N MET A 273 -7.55 -13.81 -3.85
CA MET A 273 -7.47 -14.07 -5.30
C MET A 273 -8.17 -15.35 -5.70
N VAL A 274 -8.08 -16.41 -4.89
CA VAL A 274 -8.73 -17.70 -5.17
C VAL A 274 -10.26 -17.57 -5.18
N VAL A 275 -10.82 -16.79 -4.25
CA VAL A 275 -12.27 -16.55 -4.19
C VAL A 275 -12.78 -15.79 -5.41
N SER A 276 -11.99 -14.88 -5.99
CA SER A 276 -12.36 -14.16 -7.23
C SER A 276 -12.20 -15.02 -8.48
N GLY A 277 -11.25 -15.96 -8.50
CA GLY A 277 -10.98 -16.85 -9.63
C GLY A 277 -11.94 -18.03 -9.77
N LEU A 278 -12.68 -18.42 -8.72
CA LEU A 278 -13.66 -19.52 -8.76
C LEU A 278 -15.04 -19.11 -9.28
N LYS A 279 -15.26 -17.86 -9.64
CA LYS A 279 -16.52 -17.33 -10.19
C LYS A 279 -16.47 -17.08 -11.71
N GLY A 280 -15.43 -17.60 -12.41
CA GLY A 280 -15.29 -17.57 -13.86
C GLY A 280 -15.62 -18.91 -14.50
#